data_3aeb99a6567856634bf2e8c3c7b65aa6
#
_entry.id   3aeb99a6567856634bf2e8c3c7b65aa6
#
_cell.length_a   1.000
_cell.length_b   1.000
_cell.length_c   1.000
_cell.angle_alpha   90.00
_cell.angle_beta   90.00
_cell.angle_gamma   90.00
#
_symmetry.space_group_name_H-M   'P 1'
#
loop_
_entity.id
_entity.type
_entity.pdbx_description
1 polymer ?
#
loop_
_entity_poly.entity_id
_entity_poly.type
_entity_poly.pdbx_seq_one_letter_code
_entity_poly.pdbx_strand_id
1 'polypeptide(L)'
;RDQPRSRGLGDVYKRQRQTNKYSDDRPYQFVKSTDGGNTWTRQMVIDPFPCVTDNMMEVYNGQVTYQPAGNGQKERIHIAWTICGEKLGKHAHATYGRNVYYAYLDPSNDHMYNVEGIDLGTTIDNEESDKYCQVLETPIPERGHSAGLQVSVHYRDNSYPVVHYQYPEENAARLSTWDAGEWKHLTFEAKGEPRGIEKLGPESFRIYATMGRGAITFVTNDGGRSVKKEAEIVTPFSLSRCYWIENARPKLKLLMFSNPLPDAPKTLATANRDVYVAGINE
;
A
#
# COMPACT_ATOMS: atom_id res chain seq x y z
N ARG A 1 11.48 29.80 -0.52
CA ARG A 1 11.31 28.86 0.62
C ARG A 1 11.59 27.49 0.10
N ASP A 2 12.78 26.99 0.43
CA ASP A 2 13.27 25.72 -0.06
C ASP A 2 12.42 24.58 0.54
N GLN A 3 11.65 23.91 -0.31
CA GLN A 3 11.11 22.62 0.03
C GLN A 3 12.29 21.64 0.14
N PRO A 4 12.28 20.69 1.09
CA PRO A 4 13.34 19.71 1.19
C PRO A 4 13.44 18.94 -0.12
N ARG A 5 14.49 19.18 -0.86
CA ARG A 5 14.84 18.38 -2.03
C ARG A 5 15.16 16.98 -1.54
N SER A 6 14.44 15.97 -2.02
CA SER A 6 14.86 14.58 -1.87
C SER A 6 16.25 14.47 -2.51
N ARG A 7 17.29 14.40 -1.69
CA ARG A 7 18.66 14.23 -2.19
C ARG A 7 18.76 12.83 -2.79
N GLY A 8 18.87 12.74 -4.11
CA GLY A 8 19.25 11.52 -4.80
C GLY A 8 18.42 11.12 -6.01
N LEU A 9 17.24 11.71 -6.23
CA LEU A 9 16.47 11.46 -7.45
C LEU A 9 16.57 12.68 -8.36
N GLY A 10 17.26 12.55 -9.49
CA GLY A 10 17.10 13.48 -10.60
C GLY A 10 15.64 13.53 -11.05
N ASP A 11 14.92 12.43 -10.82
CA ASP A 11 13.53 12.23 -11.18
C ASP A 11 12.63 12.24 -9.95
N VAL A 12 11.46 12.86 -10.06
CA VAL A 12 10.44 12.89 -9.01
C VAL A 12 9.21 12.14 -9.47
N TYR A 13 8.81 11.14 -8.71
CA TYR A 13 7.60 10.35 -8.97
C TYR A 13 6.47 10.76 -8.05
N LYS A 14 5.27 10.91 -8.61
CA LYS A 14 4.04 11.06 -7.86
C LYS A 14 3.05 10.00 -8.32
N ARG A 15 2.50 9.26 -7.38
CA ARG A 15 1.39 8.37 -7.67
C ARG A 15 0.10 9.16 -7.84
N GLN A 16 -0.69 8.81 -8.82
CA GLN A 16 -2.02 9.36 -9.02
C GLN A 16 -3.00 8.26 -9.37
N ARG A 17 -4.13 8.29 -8.68
CA ARG A 17 -5.32 7.56 -9.11
C ARG A 17 -6.04 8.41 -10.15
N GLN A 18 -6.32 7.86 -11.31
CA GLN A 18 -7.15 8.57 -12.28
C GLN A 18 -8.58 8.61 -11.74
N THR A 19 -9.09 9.80 -11.48
CA THR A 19 -10.48 10.02 -11.12
C THR A 19 -11.22 10.48 -12.37
N ASN A 20 -11.65 9.55 -13.17
CA ASN A 20 -12.80 9.82 -14.04
C ASN A 20 -14.06 9.58 -13.20
N LYS A 21 -15.17 10.19 -13.57
CA LYS A 21 -16.46 10.06 -12.85
C LYS A 21 -16.70 8.61 -12.43
N TYR A 22 -17.44 8.39 -11.34
CA TYR A 22 -17.79 7.09 -10.72
C TYR A 22 -18.29 5.96 -11.65
N SER A 23 -18.23 6.16 -12.94
CA SER A 23 -18.64 5.21 -13.98
C SER A 23 -17.48 4.52 -14.68
N ASP A 24 -16.23 4.88 -14.38
CA ASP A 24 -15.10 4.42 -15.18
C ASP A 24 -14.08 3.71 -14.32
N ASP A 25 -13.37 2.76 -14.92
CA ASP A 25 -12.28 2.03 -14.28
C ASP A 25 -11.22 2.96 -13.76
N ARG A 26 -10.56 2.53 -12.69
CA ARG A 26 -9.54 3.32 -12.02
C ARG A 26 -8.18 2.65 -12.10
N PRO A 27 -7.48 2.85 -13.19
CA PRO A 27 -6.10 2.41 -13.33
C PRO A 27 -5.20 3.14 -12.34
N TYR A 28 -4.05 2.56 -12.11
CA TYR A 28 -3.00 3.18 -11.33
C TYR A 28 -1.97 3.83 -12.23
N GLN A 29 -1.62 5.07 -11.91
CA GLN A 29 -0.69 5.87 -12.71
C GLN A 29 0.40 6.46 -11.82
N PHE A 30 1.56 6.70 -12.42
CA PHE A 30 2.53 7.62 -11.86
C PHE A 30 2.77 8.80 -12.79
N VAL A 31 3.30 9.86 -12.25
CA VAL A 31 3.82 11.00 -12.98
C VAL A 31 5.29 11.17 -12.63
N LYS A 32 6.10 11.40 -13.65
CA LYS A 32 7.55 11.53 -13.56
C LYS A 32 7.98 12.92 -14.02
N SER A 33 8.91 13.54 -13.31
CA SER A 33 9.60 14.75 -13.73
C SER A 33 11.10 14.49 -13.74
N THR A 34 11.75 14.81 -14.84
CA THR A 34 13.22 14.69 -15.03
C THR A 34 13.92 16.05 -14.94
N ASP A 35 13.17 17.12 -14.74
CA ASP A 35 13.66 18.52 -14.76
C ASP A 35 13.41 19.28 -13.44
N GLY A 36 13.39 18.56 -12.32
CA GLY A 36 13.18 19.15 -10.99
C GLY A 36 11.75 19.60 -10.72
N GLY A 37 10.77 19.07 -11.44
CA GLY A 37 9.34 19.34 -11.23
C GLY A 37 8.77 20.45 -12.13
N ASN A 38 9.52 20.91 -13.13
CA ASN A 38 9.04 21.92 -14.09
C ASN A 38 8.06 21.30 -15.09
N THR A 39 8.37 20.10 -15.60
CA THR A 39 7.47 19.34 -16.48
C THR A 39 7.20 17.95 -15.92
N TRP A 40 6.08 17.36 -16.30
CA TRP A 40 5.63 16.07 -15.81
C TRP A 40 5.09 15.22 -16.95
N THR A 41 5.59 14.01 -17.06
CA THR A 41 5.01 12.96 -17.91
C THR A 41 4.12 12.05 -17.07
N ARG A 42 3.12 11.46 -17.72
CA ARG A 42 2.19 10.53 -17.07
C ARG A 42 2.30 9.16 -17.73
N GLN A 43 2.31 8.11 -16.93
CA GLN A 43 2.29 6.72 -17.38
C GLN A 43 1.30 5.92 -16.56
N MET A 44 0.46 5.16 -17.23
CA MET A 44 -0.35 4.11 -16.61
C MET A 44 0.56 2.91 -16.34
N VAL A 45 0.54 2.39 -15.14
CA VAL A 45 1.37 1.24 -14.73
C VAL A 45 0.58 0.01 -14.39
N ILE A 46 -0.68 0.17 -13.94
CA ILE A 46 -1.59 -0.93 -13.68
C ILE A 46 -2.94 -0.57 -14.28
N ASP A 47 -3.36 -1.35 -15.26
CA ASP A 47 -4.66 -1.25 -15.90
C ASP A 47 -5.55 -2.39 -15.38
N PRO A 48 -6.70 -2.13 -14.75
CA PRO A 48 -7.59 -3.20 -14.30
C PRO A 48 -8.32 -3.92 -15.45
N PHE A 49 -8.07 -3.58 -16.70
CA PHE A 49 -8.64 -4.24 -17.87
C PHE A 49 -7.76 -5.36 -18.46
N PRO A 50 -8.31 -6.29 -19.26
CA PRO A 50 -9.75 -6.48 -19.46
C PRO A 50 -10.42 -7.02 -18.20
N CYS A 51 -11.63 -6.53 -17.92
CA CYS A 51 -12.45 -7.11 -16.87
C CYS A 51 -13.08 -8.40 -17.39
N VAL A 52 -13.12 -9.43 -16.58
CA VAL A 52 -13.79 -10.71 -16.90
C VAL A 52 -15.31 -10.51 -17.08
N THR A 53 -15.83 -9.42 -16.56
CA THR A 53 -17.22 -9.01 -16.66
C THR A 53 -17.27 -7.54 -17.06
N ASP A 54 -18.33 -7.07 -17.72
CA ASP A 54 -18.55 -5.65 -18.07
C ASP A 54 -18.67 -4.73 -16.84
N ASN A 55 -17.90 -4.97 -15.82
CA ASN A 55 -17.97 -4.26 -14.55
C ASN A 55 -16.72 -3.46 -14.29
N MET A 56 -16.93 -2.34 -13.65
CA MET A 56 -15.85 -1.45 -13.24
C MET A 56 -14.92 -2.14 -12.27
N MET A 57 -13.64 -1.99 -12.52
CA MET A 57 -12.57 -2.44 -11.64
C MET A 57 -11.70 -1.26 -11.19
N GLU A 58 -11.29 -1.33 -9.96
CA GLU A 58 -10.45 -0.31 -9.34
C GLU A 58 -9.20 -0.94 -8.74
N VAL A 59 -8.06 -0.32 -8.98
CA VAL A 59 -6.80 -0.66 -8.35
C VAL A 59 -6.67 0.11 -7.04
N TYR A 60 -6.45 -0.62 -5.95
CA TYR A 60 -6.17 -0.04 -4.64
C TYR A 60 -4.77 -0.38 -4.20
N ASN A 61 -4.03 0.62 -3.81
CA ASN A 61 -2.73 0.46 -3.17
C ASN A 61 -2.65 1.29 -1.89
N GLY A 62 -1.74 0.92 -1.03
CA GLY A 62 -1.39 1.69 0.16
C GLY A 62 -0.03 2.35 0.02
N GLN A 63 0.96 1.81 0.71
CA GLN A 63 2.33 2.28 0.64
C GLN A 63 3.00 1.83 -0.66
N VAL A 64 3.72 2.74 -1.29
CA VAL A 64 4.69 2.49 -2.36
C VAL A 64 6.06 2.81 -1.80
N THR A 65 7.05 1.96 -2.01
CA THR A 65 8.36 2.13 -1.41
C THR A 65 9.46 2.24 -2.47
N TYR A 66 10.27 3.28 -2.35
CA TYR A 66 11.43 3.48 -3.19
C TYR A 66 12.66 2.78 -2.59
N GLN A 67 13.34 2.01 -3.43
CA GLN A 67 14.63 1.39 -3.15
C GLN A 67 15.70 2.09 -3.98
N PRO A 68 16.67 2.77 -3.37
CA PRO A 68 17.81 3.33 -4.10
C PRO A 68 18.73 2.22 -4.61
N ALA A 69 19.46 2.51 -5.68
CA ALA A 69 20.57 1.66 -6.12
C ALA A 69 21.65 1.59 -5.04
N GLY A 70 22.21 0.44 -4.82
CA GLY A 70 23.28 0.20 -3.84
C GLY A 70 23.44 -1.26 -3.49
N ASN A 71 24.56 -1.63 -2.88
CA ASN A 71 24.87 -3.00 -2.45
C ASN A 71 24.66 -4.07 -3.56
N GLY A 72 24.98 -3.71 -4.81
CA GLY A 72 24.76 -4.58 -5.96
C GLY A 72 23.32 -4.69 -6.45
N GLN A 73 22.40 -3.98 -5.85
CA GLN A 73 20.99 -3.92 -6.25
C GLN A 73 20.71 -2.70 -7.12
N LYS A 74 19.80 -2.87 -8.07
CA LYS A 74 19.28 -1.78 -8.89
C LYS A 74 18.26 -0.95 -8.14
N GLU A 75 18.07 0.26 -8.62
CA GLU A 75 16.95 1.12 -8.21
C GLU A 75 15.60 0.47 -8.55
N ARG A 76 14.63 0.57 -7.64
CA ARG A 76 13.28 0.01 -7.82
C ARG A 76 12.25 0.85 -7.08
N ILE A 77 11.04 0.88 -7.63
CA ILE A 77 9.84 1.36 -6.93
C ILE A 77 8.92 0.15 -6.70
N HIS A 78 8.81 -0.28 -5.46
CA HIS A 78 8.00 -1.42 -5.07
C HIS A 78 6.54 -1.01 -4.93
N ILE A 79 5.64 -1.74 -5.57
CA ILE A 79 4.21 -1.49 -5.61
C ILE A 79 3.48 -2.77 -5.24
N ALA A 80 2.55 -2.68 -4.28
CA ALA A 80 1.59 -3.75 -4.01
C ALA A 80 0.18 -3.19 -4.10
N TRP A 81 -0.76 -4.01 -4.57
CA TRP A 81 -2.14 -3.58 -4.78
C TRP A 81 -3.14 -4.71 -4.58
N THR A 82 -4.39 -4.32 -4.42
CA THR A 82 -5.56 -5.19 -4.54
C THR A 82 -6.47 -4.67 -5.64
N ILE A 83 -7.34 -5.52 -6.14
CA ILE A 83 -8.35 -5.13 -7.11
C ILE A 83 -9.72 -5.15 -6.43
N CYS A 84 -10.52 -4.12 -6.68
CA CYS A 84 -11.88 -4.00 -6.20
C CYS A 84 -12.84 -3.88 -7.37
N GLY A 85 -13.92 -4.65 -7.35
CA GLY A 85 -14.93 -4.65 -8.42
C GLY A 85 -15.35 -6.04 -8.86
N GLU A 86 -15.81 -6.18 -10.12
CA GLU A 86 -16.19 -7.45 -10.73
C GLU A 86 -17.56 -8.06 -10.40
N LYS A 87 -18.49 -7.35 -9.79
CA LYS A 87 -19.85 -7.89 -9.66
C LYS A 87 -20.83 -7.24 -10.62
N LEU A 88 -21.48 -8.06 -11.44
CA LEU A 88 -22.47 -7.67 -12.42
C LEU A 88 -23.48 -6.65 -11.88
N GLY A 89 -23.59 -5.50 -12.60
CA GLY A 89 -24.63 -4.51 -12.41
C GLY A 89 -24.50 -3.60 -11.18
N LYS A 90 -23.33 -3.52 -10.53
CA LYS A 90 -23.10 -2.60 -9.41
C LYS A 90 -21.78 -1.85 -9.54
N HIS A 91 -21.77 -0.60 -9.09
CA HIS A 91 -20.54 0.17 -9.00
C HIS A 91 -19.51 -0.56 -8.15
N ALA A 92 -18.30 -0.68 -8.67
CA ALA A 92 -17.19 -1.39 -8.06
C ALA A 92 -16.74 -0.83 -6.71
N HIS A 93 -17.06 0.42 -6.44
CA HIS A 93 -16.60 1.12 -5.28
C HIS A 93 -17.09 0.46 -3.98
N ALA A 94 -16.15 0.05 -3.15
CA ALA A 94 -16.35 -0.54 -1.83
C ALA A 94 -16.98 -1.94 -1.79
N THR A 95 -17.03 -2.67 -2.88
CA THR A 95 -17.48 -4.06 -2.88
C THR A 95 -16.48 -4.95 -3.61
N TYR A 96 -16.17 -6.13 -3.04
CA TYR A 96 -15.37 -7.18 -3.68
C TYR A 96 -13.87 -6.88 -3.85
N GLY A 97 -13.20 -6.36 -2.82
CA GLY A 97 -11.73 -6.36 -2.78
C GLY A 97 -11.21 -7.80 -2.78
N ARG A 98 -10.40 -8.14 -3.78
CA ARG A 98 -9.86 -9.48 -3.96
C ARG A 98 -8.39 -9.44 -4.35
N ASN A 99 -7.74 -10.55 -4.14
CA ASN A 99 -6.36 -10.81 -4.46
C ASN A 99 -5.38 -9.76 -3.92
N VAL A 100 -4.16 -10.15 -3.80
CA VAL A 100 -3.03 -9.27 -3.48
C VAL A 100 -1.98 -9.48 -4.53
N TYR A 101 -1.47 -8.39 -5.08
CA TYR A 101 -0.49 -8.39 -6.15
C TYR A 101 0.73 -7.58 -5.77
N TYR A 102 1.84 -7.88 -6.44
CA TYR A 102 3.09 -7.17 -6.31
C TYR A 102 3.83 -7.09 -7.64
N ALA A 103 4.41 -5.93 -7.93
CA ALA A 103 5.40 -5.72 -8.96
C ALA A 103 6.35 -4.60 -8.53
N TYR A 104 7.43 -4.40 -9.27
CA TYR A 104 8.25 -3.21 -9.12
C TYR A 104 8.45 -2.52 -10.46
N LEU A 105 8.59 -1.20 -10.42
CA LEU A 105 8.98 -0.36 -11.54
C LEU A 105 10.50 -0.20 -11.50
N ASP A 106 11.18 -0.41 -12.64
CA ASP A 106 12.57 -0.02 -12.85
C ASP A 106 12.61 1.42 -13.40
N PRO A 107 13.10 2.40 -12.63
CA PRO A 107 13.14 3.80 -13.08
C PRO A 107 14.06 4.06 -14.28
N SER A 108 14.96 3.15 -14.60
CA SER A 108 15.91 3.31 -15.69
C SER A 108 15.29 3.17 -17.09
N ASN A 109 14.20 2.41 -17.19
CA ASN A 109 13.48 2.17 -18.45
C ASN A 109 11.96 2.35 -18.34
N ASP A 110 11.46 2.68 -17.15
CA ASP A 110 10.04 2.84 -16.84
C ASP A 110 9.20 1.56 -17.09
N HIS A 111 9.83 0.38 -17.03
CA HIS A 111 9.14 -0.91 -17.16
C HIS A 111 8.77 -1.49 -15.80
N MET A 112 7.67 -2.25 -15.81
CA MET A 112 7.19 -3.04 -14.70
C MET A 112 7.80 -4.45 -14.75
N TYR A 113 8.12 -4.98 -13.59
CA TYR A 113 8.68 -6.32 -13.43
C TYR A 113 7.96 -7.07 -12.32
N ASN A 114 7.75 -8.36 -12.50
CA ASN A 114 7.26 -9.20 -11.41
C ASN A 114 8.38 -9.49 -10.38
N VAL A 115 8.06 -10.24 -9.33
CA VAL A 115 9.02 -10.56 -8.25
C VAL A 115 10.22 -11.38 -8.74
N GLU A 116 10.07 -12.15 -9.80
CA GLU A 116 11.13 -12.98 -10.43
C GLU A 116 11.99 -12.19 -11.42
N GLY A 117 11.61 -10.95 -11.74
CA GLY A 117 12.31 -10.09 -12.68
C GLY A 117 11.88 -10.29 -14.13
N ILE A 118 10.71 -10.87 -14.39
CA ILE A 118 10.10 -10.93 -15.72
C ILE A 118 9.64 -9.52 -16.10
N ASP A 119 10.09 -9.04 -17.26
CA ASP A 119 9.68 -7.75 -17.83
C ASP A 119 8.23 -7.84 -18.34
N LEU A 120 7.37 -7.00 -17.81
CA LEU A 120 5.95 -6.90 -18.15
C LEU A 120 5.63 -5.65 -18.98
N GLY A 121 6.67 -4.96 -19.49
CA GLY A 121 6.50 -3.72 -20.23
C GLY A 121 6.14 -2.52 -19.33
N THR A 122 5.54 -1.51 -19.94
CA THR A 122 5.25 -0.23 -19.25
C THR A 122 3.95 -0.24 -18.46
N THR A 123 3.06 -1.18 -18.72
CA THR A 123 1.73 -1.29 -18.12
C THR A 123 1.42 -2.76 -17.88
N ILE A 124 0.93 -3.10 -16.72
CA ILE A 124 0.43 -4.44 -16.35
C ILE A 124 -1.09 -4.39 -16.44
N ASP A 125 -1.68 -5.27 -17.21
CA ASP A 125 -3.13 -5.44 -17.28
C ASP A 125 -3.66 -6.44 -16.23
N ASN A 126 -4.97 -6.70 -16.25
CA ASN A 126 -5.59 -7.60 -15.29
C ASN A 126 -5.16 -9.06 -15.48
N GLU A 127 -5.00 -9.52 -16.71
CA GLU A 127 -4.57 -10.90 -17.03
C GLU A 127 -3.12 -11.11 -16.60
N GLU A 128 -2.26 -10.14 -16.86
CA GLU A 128 -0.86 -10.15 -16.42
C GLU A 128 -0.74 -10.05 -14.90
N SER A 129 -1.60 -9.26 -14.26
CA SER A 129 -1.70 -9.18 -12.80
C SER A 129 -1.97 -10.55 -12.19
N ASP A 130 -2.98 -11.26 -12.69
CA ASP A 130 -3.35 -12.60 -12.21
C ASP A 130 -2.26 -13.63 -12.50
N LYS A 131 -1.61 -13.56 -13.64
CA LYS A 131 -0.64 -14.56 -14.10
C LYS A 131 0.75 -14.39 -13.49
N TYR A 132 1.22 -13.15 -13.32
CA TYR A 132 2.63 -12.88 -13.01
C TYR A 132 2.87 -12.14 -11.71
N CYS A 133 1.85 -11.45 -11.18
CA CYS A 133 2.03 -10.55 -10.04
C CYS A 133 1.36 -11.02 -8.75
N GLN A 134 0.68 -12.16 -8.78
CA GLN A 134 -0.15 -12.63 -7.68
C GLN A 134 0.68 -12.99 -6.45
N VAL A 135 0.43 -12.32 -5.34
CA VAL A 135 0.97 -12.63 -4.01
C VAL A 135 0.05 -13.62 -3.30
N LEU A 136 -1.25 -13.37 -3.40
CA LEU A 136 -2.28 -14.21 -2.81
C LEU A 136 -3.54 -14.17 -3.68
N GLU A 137 -4.03 -15.35 -4.03
CA GLU A 137 -5.38 -15.50 -4.57
C GLU A 137 -6.39 -15.56 -3.42
N THR A 138 -7.47 -14.83 -3.55
CA THR A 138 -8.57 -14.87 -2.60
C THR A 138 -9.88 -15.17 -3.30
N PRO A 139 -10.84 -15.86 -2.64
CA PRO A 139 -12.16 -16.04 -3.22
C PRO A 139 -12.84 -14.69 -3.44
N ILE A 140 -13.71 -14.61 -4.45
CA ILE A 140 -14.57 -13.45 -4.65
C ILE A 140 -15.62 -13.46 -3.54
N PRO A 141 -15.63 -12.46 -2.63
CA PRO A 141 -16.56 -12.48 -1.51
C PRO A 141 -17.97 -12.13 -1.96
N GLU A 142 -18.97 -12.66 -1.30
CA GLU A 142 -20.36 -12.25 -1.53
C GLU A 142 -20.60 -10.78 -1.16
N ARG A 143 -19.88 -10.30 -0.14
CA ARG A 143 -19.89 -8.91 0.35
C ARG A 143 -18.54 -8.54 0.94
N GLY A 144 -18.17 -7.28 0.80
CA GLY A 144 -16.96 -6.75 1.42
C GLY A 144 -15.69 -7.13 0.68
N HIS A 145 -14.64 -7.44 1.39
CA HIS A 145 -13.31 -7.65 0.84
C HIS A 145 -12.70 -8.92 1.42
N SER A 146 -12.24 -9.81 0.56
CA SER A 146 -11.43 -10.98 0.95
C SER A 146 -9.97 -10.60 1.21
N ALA A 147 -9.50 -9.51 0.61
CA ALA A 147 -8.28 -8.80 1.00
C ALA A 147 -8.65 -7.37 1.33
N GLY A 148 -8.01 -6.78 2.33
CA GLY A 148 -8.23 -5.38 2.68
C GLY A 148 -7.85 -4.46 1.53
N LEU A 149 -8.50 -3.29 1.42
CA LEU A 149 -8.21 -2.31 0.36
C LEU A 149 -6.82 -1.67 0.49
N GLN A 150 -6.22 -1.69 1.67
CA GLN A 150 -4.91 -1.10 1.93
C GLN A 150 -3.85 -2.19 1.98
N VAL A 151 -2.81 -2.02 1.19
CA VAL A 151 -1.65 -2.91 1.14
C VAL A 151 -0.41 -2.08 1.36
N SER A 152 0.47 -2.51 2.24
CA SER A 152 1.76 -1.88 2.44
C SER A 152 2.87 -2.79 1.93
N VAL A 153 3.90 -2.21 1.34
CA VAL A 153 5.05 -2.96 0.83
C VAL A 153 6.35 -2.30 1.24
N HIS A 154 7.33 -3.13 1.55
CA HIS A 154 8.73 -2.75 1.71
C HIS A 154 9.62 -3.84 1.10
N TYR A 155 10.94 -3.73 1.23
CA TYR A 155 11.89 -4.68 0.66
C TYR A 155 12.99 -5.05 1.66
N ARG A 156 13.49 -6.29 1.57
CA ARG A 156 14.69 -6.78 2.26
C ARG A 156 15.96 -6.35 1.51
N ASP A 157 17.13 -6.51 2.11
CA ASP A 157 18.39 -6.13 1.46
C ASP A 157 18.68 -6.88 0.15
N ASN A 158 18.08 -8.04 -0.05
CA ASN A 158 18.13 -8.77 -1.32
C ASN A 158 17.09 -8.27 -2.36
N SER A 159 16.43 -7.16 -2.11
CA SER A 159 15.36 -6.56 -2.92
C SER A 159 14.05 -7.35 -2.99
N TYR A 160 13.92 -8.45 -2.26
CA TYR A 160 12.66 -9.16 -2.21
C TYR A 160 11.63 -8.44 -1.34
N PRO A 161 10.36 -8.45 -1.77
CA PRO A 161 9.32 -7.70 -1.09
C PRO A 161 8.89 -8.33 0.24
N VAL A 162 8.39 -7.43 1.10
CA VAL A 162 7.61 -7.74 2.30
C VAL A 162 6.28 -7.01 2.14
N VAL A 163 5.18 -7.75 2.07
CA VAL A 163 3.85 -7.23 1.77
C VAL A 163 2.94 -7.47 2.97
N HIS A 164 2.33 -6.42 3.48
CA HIS A 164 1.39 -6.46 4.61
C HIS A 164 -0.01 -6.06 4.16
N TYR A 165 -0.99 -6.89 4.49
CA TYR A 165 -2.40 -6.67 4.16
C TYR A 165 -3.32 -7.28 5.21
N GLN A 166 -4.55 -6.78 5.25
CA GLN A 166 -5.61 -7.33 6.08
C GLN A 166 -6.24 -8.54 5.38
N TYR A 167 -6.58 -9.56 6.15
CA TYR A 167 -7.33 -10.73 5.71
C TYR A 167 -8.65 -10.83 6.48
N PRO A 168 -9.70 -10.13 6.03
CA PRO A 168 -10.93 -9.93 6.80
C PRO A 168 -11.67 -11.20 7.16
N GLU A 169 -11.65 -12.23 6.30
CA GLU A 169 -12.34 -13.50 6.56
C GLU A 169 -11.81 -14.20 7.83
N GLU A 170 -10.52 -14.08 8.09
CA GLU A 170 -9.89 -14.62 9.30
C GLU A 170 -9.82 -13.58 10.43
N ASN A 171 -10.30 -12.36 10.20
CA ASN A 171 -10.15 -11.24 11.13
C ASN A 171 -8.69 -11.02 11.58
N ALA A 172 -7.78 -11.25 10.66
CA ALA A 172 -6.34 -11.30 10.85
C ALA A 172 -5.62 -10.37 9.87
N ALA A 173 -4.32 -10.19 10.09
CA ALA A 173 -3.42 -9.61 9.11
C ALA A 173 -2.45 -10.67 8.60
N ARG A 174 -1.94 -10.45 7.41
CA ARG A 174 -0.91 -11.28 6.80
C ARG A 174 0.32 -10.47 6.42
N LEU A 175 1.45 -11.10 6.61
CA LEU A 175 2.73 -10.67 6.08
C LEU A 175 3.18 -11.71 5.07
N SER A 176 3.38 -11.28 3.83
CA SER A 176 3.85 -12.15 2.76
C SER A 176 5.25 -11.74 2.32
N THR A 177 6.11 -12.72 2.17
CA THR A 177 7.51 -12.52 1.74
C THR A 177 7.84 -13.50 0.62
N TRP A 178 8.63 -13.02 -0.36
CA TRP A 178 9.15 -13.90 -1.39
C TRP A 178 10.42 -14.58 -0.91
N ASP A 179 10.47 -15.90 -0.96
CA ASP A 179 11.63 -16.67 -0.53
C ASP A 179 11.72 -17.98 -1.29
N ALA A 180 12.91 -18.28 -1.79
CA ALA A 180 13.21 -19.54 -2.52
C ALA A 180 12.25 -19.83 -3.70
N GLY A 181 11.78 -18.80 -4.41
CA GLY A 181 10.93 -18.97 -5.61
C GLY A 181 9.44 -19.10 -5.30
N GLU A 182 9.00 -18.80 -4.08
CA GLU A 182 7.59 -18.85 -3.71
C GLU A 182 7.23 -17.79 -2.67
N TRP A 183 5.93 -17.46 -2.62
CA TRP A 183 5.39 -16.61 -1.56
C TRP A 183 5.17 -17.42 -0.28
N LYS A 184 5.72 -16.91 0.81
CA LYS A 184 5.48 -17.42 2.17
C LYS A 184 4.53 -16.47 2.89
N HIS A 185 3.52 -17.01 3.56
CA HIS A 185 2.48 -16.25 4.23
C HIS A 185 2.50 -16.51 5.73
N LEU A 186 2.64 -15.46 6.51
CA LEU A 186 2.49 -15.48 7.95
C LEU A 186 1.17 -14.80 8.31
N THR A 187 0.26 -15.54 8.93
CA THR A 187 -0.96 -14.98 9.52
C THR A 187 -0.71 -14.63 10.99
N PHE A 188 -1.15 -13.47 11.40
CA PHE A 188 -1.04 -13.04 12.80
C PHE A 188 -2.29 -12.27 13.23
N GLU A 189 -2.58 -12.34 14.52
CA GLU A 189 -3.73 -11.66 15.09
C GLU A 189 -3.51 -10.15 15.09
N ALA A 190 -4.13 -9.47 14.15
CA ALA A 190 -4.15 -8.02 14.07
C ALA A 190 -5.47 -7.56 13.50
N LYS A 191 -6.26 -6.93 14.34
CA LYS A 191 -7.46 -6.22 13.89
C LYS A 191 -7.06 -4.83 13.46
N GLY A 192 -7.01 -4.57 12.16
CA GLY A 192 -6.70 -3.22 11.70
C GLY A 192 -6.23 -3.15 10.26
N GLU A 193 -6.43 -1.97 9.69
CA GLU A 193 -5.96 -1.70 8.33
C GLU A 193 -4.45 -1.45 8.30
N PRO A 194 -3.73 -2.00 7.32
CA PRO A 194 -2.33 -1.67 7.06
C PRO A 194 -2.13 -0.17 6.86
N ARG A 195 -1.06 0.38 7.43
CA ARG A 195 -0.72 1.80 7.31
C ARG A 195 0.67 2.05 6.80
N GLY A 196 1.57 1.12 6.99
CA GLY A 196 2.93 1.19 6.49
C GLY A 196 3.82 0.11 7.07
N ILE A 197 4.97 -0.06 6.43
CA ILE A 197 6.09 -0.87 6.89
C ILE A 197 7.30 0.05 6.94
N GLU A 198 7.99 0.06 8.07
CA GLU A 198 9.25 0.75 8.28
C GLU A 198 10.38 -0.28 8.32
N LYS A 199 11.43 -0.06 7.55
CA LYS A 199 12.64 -0.89 7.61
C LYS A 199 13.52 -0.45 8.76
N LEU A 200 13.82 -1.36 9.68
CA LEU A 200 14.69 -1.13 10.83
C LEU A 200 16.10 -1.71 10.61
N GLY A 201 16.22 -2.67 9.72
CA GLY A 201 17.47 -3.36 9.38
C GLY A 201 17.29 -4.30 8.19
N PRO A 202 18.33 -5.06 7.83
CA PRO A 202 18.31 -5.96 6.66
C PRO A 202 17.10 -6.89 6.59
N GLU A 203 16.77 -7.52 7.70
CA GLU A 203 15.66 -8.47 7.89
C GLU A 203 14.69 -8.00 8.99
N SER A 204 14.79 -6.73 9.42
CA SER A 204 14.00 -6.20 10.53
C SER A 204 13.04 -5.13 10.03
N PHE A 205 11.76 -5.28 10.39
CA PHE A 205 10.70 -4.36 9.99
C PHE A 205 9.75 -4.08 11.13
N ARG A 206 9.24 -2.84 11.17
CA ARG A 206 8.11 -2.45 12.00
C ARG A 206 6.89 -2.27 11.12
N ILE A 207 5.79 -2.87 11.51
CA ILE A 207 4.52 -2.89 10.79
C ILE A 207 3.53 -2.03 11.57
N TYR A 208 2.89 -1.10 10.87
CA TYR A 208 1.88 -0.20 11.42
C TYR A 208 0.50 -0.59 10.93
N ALA A 209 -0.43 -0.74 11.86
CA ALA A 209 -1.84 -0.97 11.57
C ALA A 209 -2.73 -0.08 12.46
N THR A 210 -3.92 0.25 11.97
CA THR A 210 -4.90 1.01 12.75
C THR A 210 -6.09 0.16 13.12
N MET A 211 -6.55 0.35 14.33
CA MET A 211 -7.81 -0.14 14.83
C MET A 211 -8.78 1.06 14.97
N GLY A 212 -10.08 0.81 15.05
CA GLY A 212 -11.09 1.88 15.09
C GLY A 212 -10.85 2.97 16.14
N ARG A 213 -10.12 2.69 17.23
CA ARG A 213 -9.76 3.64 18.31
C ARG A 213 -8.28 3.66 18.60
N GLY A 214 -7.42 3.34 17.65
CA GLY A 214 -6.02 3.34 17.95
C GLY A 214 -5.12 2.88 16.83
N ALA A 215 -3.88 2.72 17.17
CA ALA A 215 -2.86 2.17 16.29
C ALA A 215 -2.07 1.09 17.05
N ILE A 216 -1.60 0.11 16.31
CA ILE A 216 -0.82 -0.99 16.83
C ILE A 216 0.42 -1.17 15.97
N THR A 217 1.54 -1.50 16.59
CA THR A 217 2.76 -1.85 15.89
C THR A 217 3.19 -3.27 16.21
N PHE A 218 3.77 -3.88 15.21
CA PHE A 218 4.40 -5.19 15.29
C PHE A 218 5.82 -5.11 14.76
N VAL A 219 6.68 -5.99 15.24
CA VAL A 219 8.07 -6.10 14.78
C VAL A 219 8.35 -7.52 14.33
N THR A 220 9.07 -7.63 13.23
CA THR A 220 9.75 -8.83 12.77
C THR A 220 11.24 -8.56 12.69
N ASN A 221 12.08 -9.55 13.05
CA ASN A 221 13.53 -9.47 12.98
C ASN A 221 14.15 -10.62 12.16
N ASP A 222 13.33 -11.34 11.44
CA ASP A 222 13.68 -12.55 10.70
C ASP A 222 13.13 -12.54 9.27
N GLY A 223 12.97 -11.34 8.69
CA GLY A 223 12.47 -11.16 7.34
C GLY A 223 10.99 -11.45 7.16
N GLY A 224 10.22 -11.47 8.25
CA GLY A 224 8.77 -11.72 8.21
C GLY A 224 8.37 -13.16 8.46
N ARG A 225 9.26 -14.00 8.97
CA ARG A 225 8.95 -15.39 9.35
C ARG A 225 8.22 -15.49 10.69
N SER A 226 8.43 -14.52 11.55
CA SER A 226 7.67 -14.33 12.79
C SER A 226 7.36 -12.86 13.03
N VAL A 227 6.30 -12.61 13.79
CA VAL A 227 5.84 -11.25 14.12
C VAL A 227 5.49 -11.19 15.60
N LYS A 228 5.94 -10.13 16.26
CA LYS A 228 5.63 -9.86 17.67
C LYS A 228 4.97 -8.50 17.79
N LYS A 229 3.88 -8.42 18.57
CA LYS A 229 3.30 -7.13 18.96
C LYS A 229 4.35 -6.32 19.73
N GLU A 230 4.55 -5.07 19.34
CA GLU A 230 5.52 -4.17 19.96
C GLU A 230 4.82 -3.16 20.88
N ALA A 231 3.84 -2.42 20.30
CA ALA A 231 3.15 -1.37 21.04
C ALA A 231 1.70 -1.20 20.55
N GLU A 232 0.89 -0.58 21.38
CA GLU A 232 -0.49 -0.22 21.07
C GLU A 232 -0.81 1.13 21.69
N ILE A 233 -1.48 1.97 20.92
CA ILE A 233 -2.05 3.23 21.39
C ILE A 233 -3.57 3.13 21.25
N VAL A 234 -4.27 3.30 22.38
CA VAL A 234 -5.73 3.37 22.39
C VAL A 234 -6.13 4.81 22.70
N THR A 235 -6.93 5.40 21.83
CA THR A 235 -7.46 6.74 22.02
C THR A 235 -8.89 6.68 22.62
N PRO A 236 -9.29 7.68 23.40
CA PRO A 236 -10.67 7.75 23.93
C PRO A 236 -11.72 8.05 22.85
N PHE A 237 -11.29 8.37 21.63
CA PHE A 237 -12.14 8.70 20.49
C PHE A 237 -11.87 7.75 19.33
N SER A 238 -12.81 7.68 18.40
CA SER A 238 -12.64 6.92 17.16
C SER A 238 -11.74 7.68 16.18
N LEU A 239 -10.88 6.97 15.47
CA LEU A 239 -10.04 7.51 14.42
C LEU A 239 -10.78 7.45 13.09
N SER A 240 -10.76 8.57 12.34
CA SER A 240 -11.25 8.59 10.96
C SER A 240 -10.17 8.20 9.97
N ARG A 241 -8.93 8.56 10.27
CA ARG A 241 -7.75 8.28 9.45
C ARG A 241 -6.51 8.19 10.31
N CYS A 242 -5.57 7.38 9.85
CA CYS A 242 -4.23 7.33 10.38
C CYS A 242 -3.25 7.12 9.24
N TYR A 243 -2.16 7.85 9.27
CA TYR A 243 -1.10 7.76 8.27
C TYR A 243 0.22 7.48 8.97
N TRP A 244 0.97 6.53 8.46
CA TRP A 244 2.38 6.41 8.79
C TRP A 244 3.18 7.47 8.02
N ILE A 245 4.16 8.07 8.68
CA ILE A 245 5.00 9.14 8.13
C ILE A 245 6.38 8.57 7.86
N GLU A 246 6.68 8.35 6.61
CA GLU A 246 7.99 7.86 6.18
C GLU A 246 9.08 8.90 6.48
N ASN A 247 10.26 8.41 6.89
CA ASN A 247 11.42 9.25 7.22
C ASN A 247 11.15 10.34 8.28
N ALA A 248 10.10 10.18 9.06
CA ALA A 248 9.82 11.08 10.17
C ALA A 248 10.85 10.90 11.30
N ARG A 249 11.00 11.96 12.10
CA ARG A 249 11.79 11.87 13.34
C ARG A 249 11.21 10.80 14.27
N PRO A 250 12.03 10.14 15.10
CA PRO A 250 11.60 8.99 15.92
C PRO A 250 10.28 9.19 16.67
N LYS A 251 10.03 10.41 17.15
CA LYS A 251 8.82 10.73 17.94
C LYS A 251 7.59 11.11 17.10
N LEU A 252 7.64 11.07 15.76
CA LEU A 252 6.57 11.55 14.89
C LEU A 252 6.21 10.51 13.82
N LYS A 253 5.89 9.29 14.23
CA LYS A 253 5.69 8.17 13.30
C LYS A 253 4.28 8.10 12.70
N LEU A 254 3.28 8.52 13.44
CA LEU A 254 1.88 8.43 13.03
C LEU A 254 1.19 9.79 13.11
N LEU A 255 0.46 10.12 12.06
CA LEU A 255 -0.48 11.24 12.02
C LEU A 255 -1.89 10.67 12.06
N MET A 256 -2.63 11.01 13.11
CA MET A 256 -3.96 10.47 13.37
C MET A 256 -5.00 11.59 13.38
N PHE A 257 -6.16 11.30 12.82
CA PHE A 257 -7.30 12.22 12.77
C PHE A 257 -8.49 11.60 13.50
N SER A 258 -9.08 12.34 14.44
CA SER A 258 -10.31 11.92 15.10
C SER A 258 -11.49 11.90 14.12
N ASN A 259 -12.52 11.11 14.45
CA ASN A 259 -13.82 11.32 13.84
C ASN A 259 -14.42 12.66 14.33
N PRO A 260 -15.30 13.30 13.55
CA PRO A 260 -16.05 14.44 14.03
C PRO A 260 -16.78 14.09 15.33
N LEU A 261 -16.84 15.05 16.24
CA LEU A 261 -17.64 14.88 17.46
C LEU A 261 -19.12 14.63 17.09
N PRO A 262 -19.86 13.80 17.86
CA PRO A 262 -21.25 13.45 17.57
C PRO A 262 -22.17 14.67 17.41
N ASP A 263 -21.89 15.73 18.16
CA ASP A 263 -22.70 16.96 18.21
C ASP A 263 -22.22 18.05 17.24
N ALA A 264 -21.21 17.78 16.42
CA ALA A 264 -20.72 18.75 15.45
C ALA A 264 -21.78 19.01 14.36
N PRO A 265 -22.09 20.30 14.04
CA PRO A 265 -22.97 20.61 12.92
C PRO A 265 -22.53 19.91 11.64
N LYS A 266 -23.45 19.31 10.88
CA LYS A 266 -23.13 18.57 9.65
C LYS A 266 -22.32 19.39 8.65
N THR A 267 -22.49 20.70 8.63
CA THR A 267 -21.76 21.65 7.79
C THR A 267 -20.30 21.85 8.25
N LEU A 268 -19.97 21.52 9.50
CA LEU A 268 -18.65 21.65 10.09
C LEU A 268 -17.99 20.27 10.36
N ALA A 269 -18.65 19.19 9.99
CA ALA A 269 -18.21 17.82 10.27
C ALA A 269 -16.80 17.50 9.71
N THR A 270 -16.32 18.26 8.72
CA THR A 270 -14.97 18.17 8.18
C THR A 270 -13.97 19.11 8.86
N ALA A 271 -14.44 20.12 9.57
CA ALA A 271 -13.61 21.14 10.19
C ALA A 271 -13.26 20.86 11.66
N ASN A 272 -14.05 20.03 12.34
CA ASN A 272 -13.85 19.71 13.76
C ASN A 272 -13.18 18.36 13.98
N ARG A 273 -12.06 18.11 13.29
CA ARG A 273 -11.23 16.94 13.52
C ARG A 273 -9.95 17.36 14.22
N ASP A 274 -9.72 16.76 15.36
CA ASP A 274 -8.44 16.93 16.02
C ASP A 274 -7.37 16.12 15.30
N VAL A 275 -6.17 16.68 15.26
CA VAL A 275 -4.99 16.06 14.69
C VAL A 275 -4.05 15.67 15.84
N TYR A 276 -3.66 14.41 15.85
CA TYR A 276 -2.75 13.87 16.85
C TYR A 276 -1.51 13.33 16.17
N VAL A 277 -0.42 13.40 16.86
CA VAL A 277 0.85 12.82 16.43
C VAL A 277 1.30 11.83 17.48
N ALA A 278 1.64 10.64 17.04
CA ALA A 278 2.20 9.62 17.91
C ALA A 278 3.56 9.14 17.39
N GLY A 279 4.40 8.75 18.31
CA GLY A 279 5.70 8.18 18.04
C GLY A 279 5.99 7.02 18.96
N ILE A 280 7.11 6.36 18.71
CA ILE A 280 7.63 5.28 19.55
C ILE A 280 8.80 5.86 20.34
N ASN A 281 8.79 5.66 21.64
CA ASN A 281 9.96 5.95 22.47
C ASN A 281 10.99 4.86 22.19
N GLU A 282 12.13 5.26 21.67
CA GLU A 282 13.33 4.41 21.53
C GLU A 282 14.06 4.28 22.85
#